data_546cfa32856ae323cf39f03dd9c1c99c
#
_entry.id   546cfa32856ae323cf39f03dd9c1c99c
#
_cell.length_a   1.000
_cell.length_b   1.000
_cell.length_c   1.000
_cell.angle_alpha   90.00
_cell.angle_beta   90.00
_cell.angle_gamma   90.00
#
_symmetry.space_group_name_H-M   'P 1'
#
loop_
_entity.id
_entity.type
_entity.pdbx_description
1 polymer ?
#
loop_
_entity_poly.entity_id
_entity_poly.type
_entity_poly.pdbx_seq_one_letter_code
_entity_poly.pdbx_strand_id
1 'polypeptide(L)'
;YMRKRPYVQFGEGTSVPHDEEELRHTGSFPSGHTARGWAMALVLAEINPERQDEILVRGYEYGESRVIAGFHYQSDVDAARLAASAAVARLHADEAFRKQLDKAKKEFARLKKK
;
A
#
# COMPACT_ATOMS: atom_id res chain seq x y z
N TYR A 1 7.75 -16.51 5.06
CA TYR A 1 9.05 -16.10 4.56
C TYR A 1 9.63 -15.00 5.45
N MET A 2 10.78 -15.29 6.08
CA MET A 2 11.36 -14.43 7.14
C MET A 2 12.65 -13.72 6.67
N ARG A 3 12.54 -12.94 5.62
CA ARG A 3 13.66 -12.13 5.13
C ARG A 3 13.96 -11.02 6.15
N LYS A 4 15.24 -10.86 6.52
CA LYS A 4 15.65 -9.81 7.44
C LYS A 4 15.48 -8.43 6.79
N ARG A 5 14.94 -7.47 7.56
CA ARG A 5 14.80 -6.11 7.07
C ARG A 5 16.17 -5.46 6.85
N PRO A 6 16.28 -4.45 5.94
CA PRO A 6 17.57 -3.82 5.66
C PRO A 6 18.31 -3.31 6.89
N TYR A 7 17.62 -2.62 7.81
CA TYR A 7 18.30 -2.07 8.99
C TYR A 7 18.83 -3.17 9.92
N VAL A 8 18.18 -4.33 9.95
CA VAL A 8 18.65 -5.48 10.73
C VAL A 8 19.83 -6.15 10.03
N GLN A 9 19.73 -6.36 8.71
CA GLN A 9 20.75 -7.03 7.91
C GLN A 9 22.09 -6.28 7.90
N PHE A 10 22.03 -4.95 7.78
CA PHE A 10 23.22 -4.12 7.66
C PHE A 10 23.63 -3.45 8.97
N GLY A 11 22.85 -3.60 10.03
CA GLY A 11 23.17 -3.03 11.34
C GLY A 11 23.10 -1.51 11.38
N GLU A 12 22.33 -0.91 10.47
CA GLU A 12 22.14 0.54 10.40
C GLU A 12 20.79 0.95 10.96
N GLY A 13 20.69 2.18 11.49
CA GLY A 13 19.42 2.70 11.98
C GLY A 13 18.48 3.13 10.85
N THR A 14 17.23 3.32 11.19
CA THR A 14 16.18 3.81 10.27
C THR A 14 15.90 5.29 10.53
N SER A 15 15.07 5.88 9.66
CA SER A 15 14.58 7.25 9.88
C SER A 15 13.45 7.29 10.92
N VAL A 16 12.97 6.14 11.40
CA VAL A 16 11.91 6.02 12.42
C VAL A 16 12.37 5.07 13.53
N PRO A 17 13.34 5.50 14.38
CA PRO A 17 13.95 4.60 15.37
C PRO A 17 12.98 3.96 16.36
N HIS A 18 11.88 4.61 16.71
CA HIS A 18 10.92 4.09 17.68
C HIS A 18 10.16 2.85 17.19
N ASP A 19 10.17 2.57 15.89
CA ASP A 19 9.53 1.38 15.33
C ASP A 19 10.49 0.20 15.18
N GLU A 20 11.81 0.42 15.35
CA GLU A 20 12.82 -0.59 15.04
C GLU A 20 12.70 -1.86 15.88
N GLU A 21 12.48 -1.72 17.19
CA GLU A 21 12.42 -2.88 18.07
C GLU A 21 11.24 -3.78 17.77
N GLU A 22 10.07 -3.20 17.53
CA GLU A 22 8.86 -3.96 17.19
C GLU A 22 9.04 -4.72 15.86
N LEU A 23 9.59 -4.05 14.85
CA LEU A 23 9.69 -4.61 13.51
C LEU A 23 10.92 -5.51 13.31
N ARG A 24 11.88 -5.46 14.24
CA ARG A 24 13.10 -6.27 14.15
C ARG A 24 12.82 -7.76 14.04
N HIS A 25 11.78 -8.21 14.70
CA HIS A 25 11.42 -9.64 14.77
C HIS A 25 10.42 -10.08 13.71
N THR A 26 10.04 -9.19 12.80
CA THR A 26 9.11 -9.49 11.70
C THR A 26 9.84 -9.54 10.36
N GLY A 27 9.30 -10.33 9.42
CA GLY A 27 9.89 -10.48 8.10
C GLY A 27 9.72 -9.23 7.24
N SER A 28 10.68 -9.03 6.33
CA SER A 28 10.69 -7.92 5.40
C SER A 28 9.79 -8.14 4.18
N PHE A 29 9.65 -9.38 3.72
CA PHE A 29 8.99 -9.70 2.46
C PHE A 29 7.61 -10.34 2.69
N PRO A 30 6.57 -9.88 2.00
CA PRO A 30 6.48 -8.61 1.28
C PRO A 30 6.16 -7.45 2.24
N SER A 31 6.19 -6.21 1.73
CA SER A 31 5.90 -5.03 2.54
C SER A 31 4.40 -4.88 2.81
N GLY A 32 3.99 -5.02 4.08
CA GLY A 32 2.59 -4.85 4.49
C GLY A 32 2.08 -3.43 4.30
N HIS A 33 2.91 -2.44 4.62
CA HIS A 33 2.56 -1.03 4.43
C HIS A 33 2.34 -0.70 2.97
N THR A 34 3.22 -1.18 2.08
CA THR A 34 3.09 -0.96 0.64
C THR A 34 1.83 -1.63 0.10
N ALA A 35 1.56 -2.88 0.51
CA ALA A 35 0.38 -3.60 0.05
C ALA A 35 -0.90 -2.84 0.41
N ARG A 36 -1.03 -2.41 1.66
CA ARG A 36 -2.20 -1.65 2.12
C ARG A 36 -2.31 -0.31 1.41
N GLY A 37 -1.22 0.44 1.33
CA GLY A 37 -1.20 1.75 0.70
C GLY A 37 -1.53 1.69 -0.79
N TRP A 38 -0.97 0.71 -1.49
CA TRP A 38 -1.24 0.54 -2.92
C TRP A 38 -2.67 0.08 -3.19
N ALA A 39 -3.19 -0.87 -2.39
CA ALA A 39 -4.58 -1.31 -2.51
C ALA A 39 -5.55 -0.14 -2.29
N MET A 40 -5.30 0.69 -1.26
CA MET A 40 -6.11 1.88 -1.01
C MET A 40 -6.05 2.86 -2.19
N ALA A 41 -4.87 3.08 -2.74
CA ALA A 41 -4.71 3.99 -3.89
C ALA A 41 -5.50 3.50 -5.10
N LEU A 42 -5.45 2.19 -5.37
CA LEU A 42 -6.21 1.61 -6.49
C LEU A 42 -7.72 1.81 -6.33
N VAL A 43 -8.24 1.57 -5.13
CA VAL A 43 -9.66 1.73 -4.85
C VAL A 43 -10.07 3.21 -4.89
N LEU A 44 -9.27 4.09 -4.28
CA LEU A 44 -9.55 5.53 -4.29
C LEU A 44 -9.52 6.11 -5.70
N ALA A 45 -8.63 5.62 -6.55
CA ALA A 45 -8.57 6.06 -7.95
C ALA A 45 -9.85 5.70 -8.71
N GLU A 46 -10.48 4.57 -8.38
CA GLU A 46 -11.76 4.19 -8.96
C GLU A 46 -12.91 5.05 -8.45
N ILE A 47 -12.86 5.45 -7.18
CA ILE A 47 -13.89 6.30 -6.57
C ILE A 47 -13.79 7.73 -7.11
N ASN A 48 -12.57 8.22 -7.33
CA ASN A 48 -12.32 9.57 -7.83
C ASN A 48 -11.39 9.53 -9.05
N PRO A 49 -11.90 9.10 -10.21
CA PRO A 49 -11.06 8.94 -11.41
C PRO A 49 -10.49 10.26 -11.96
N GLU A 50 -11.10 11.39 -11.64
CA GLU A 50 -10.57 12.69 -12.08
C GLU A 50 -9.19 12.98 -11.47
N ARG A 51 -8.90 12.40 -10.30
CA ARG A 51 -7.63 12.58 -9.61
C ARG A 51 -6.82 11.30 -9.52
N GLN A 52 -7.08 10.34 -10.41
CA GLN A 52 -6.42 9.05 -10.35
C GLN A 52 -4.90 9.13 -10.42
N ASP A 53 -4.37 10.03 -11.26
CA ASP A 53 -2.92 10.14 -11.44
C ASP A 53 -2.24 10.57 -10.14
N GLU A 54 -2.78 11.59 -9.48
CA GLU A 54 -2.24 12.08 -8.22
C GLU A 54 -2.34 11.04 -7.11
N ILE A 55 -3.47 10.32 -7.05
CA ILE A 55 -3.72 9.29 -6.06
C ILE A 55 -2.72 8.14 -6.25
N LEU A 56 -2.52 7.69 -7.48
CA LEU A 56 -1.60 6.59 -7.78
C LEU A 56 -0.15 6.98 -7.52
N VAL A 57 0.25 8.20 -7.85
CA VAL A 57 1.59 8.70 -7.55
C VAL A 57 1.82 8.69 -6.05
N ARG A 58 0.87 9.19 -5.27
CA ARG A 58 0.98 9.21 -3.82
C ARG A 58 1.05 7.82 -3.22
N GLY A 59 0.24 6.89 -3.74
CA GLY A 59 0.28 5.49 -3.32
C GLY A 59 1.62 4.84 -3.62
N TYR A 60 2.21 5.14 -4.76
CA TYR A 60 3.53 4.65 -5.13
C TYR A 60 4.62 5.19 -4.20
N GLU A 61 4.61 6.50 -3.94
CA GLU A 61 5.57 7.15 -3.06
C GLU A 61 5.51 6.59 -1.64
N TYR A 62 4.33 6.23 -1.18
CA TYR A 62 4.15 5.64 0.14
C TYR A 62 4.97 4.36 0.29
N GLY A 63 4.97 3.49 -0.73
CA GLY A 63 5.79 2.29 -0.74
C GLY A 63 7.29 2.59 -0.78
N GLU A 64 7.68 3.53 -1.64
CA GLU A 64 9.09 3.92 -1.78
C GLU A 64 9.64 4.50 -0.47
N SER A 65 8.81 5.18 0.32
CA SER A 65 9.24 5.73 1.61
C SER A 65 9.72 4.64 2.57
N ARG A 66 9.20 3.41 2.44
CA ARG A 66 9.63 2.28 3.30
C ARG A 66 11.04 1.81 2.96
N VAL A 67 11.45 1.95 1.71
CA VAL A 67 12.83 1.65 1.28
C VAL A 67 13.77 2.73 1.81
N ILE A 68 13.41 3.99 1.62
CA ILE A 68 14.20 5.14 2.07
C ILE A 68 14.37 5.10 3.59
N ALA A 69 13.33 4.74 4.32
CA ALA A 69 13.38 4.64 5.78
C ALA A 69 14.22 3.47 6.30
N GLY A 70 14.49 2.46 5.46
CA GLY A 70 15.34 1.32 5.84
C GLY A 70 14.60 0.08 6.34
N PHE A 71 13.27 0.05 6.23
CA PHE A 71 12.46 -1.09 6.70
C PHE A 71 12.31 -2.20 5.67
N HIS A 72 12.43 -1.86 4.39
CA HIS A 72 12.19 -2.82 3.29
C HIS A 72 13.19 -2.65 2.17
N TYR A 73 13.43 -3.76 1.45
CA TYR A 73 14.15 -3.74 0.18
C TYR A 73 13.19 -3.34 -0.93
N GLN A 74 13.75 -2.86 -2.06
CA GLN A 74 12.93 -2.52 -3.23
C GLN A 74 12.09 -3.71 -3.69
N SER A 75 12.65 -4.93 -3.67
CA SER A 75 11.92 -6.13 -4.07
C SER A 75 10.73 -6.45 -3.16
N ASP A 76 10.81 -6.10 -1.85
CA ASP A 76 9.69 -6.27 -0.91
C ASP A 76 8.53 -5.37 -1.31
N VAL A 77 8.85 -4.15 -1.70
CA VAL A 77 7.87 -3.13 -2.09
C VAL A 77 7.25 -3.49 -3.45
N ASP A 78 8.08 -3.87 -4.42
CA ASP A 78 7.60 -4.26 -5.75
C ASP A 78 6.68 -5.48 -5.68
N ALA A 79 7.05 -6.49 -4.89
CA ALA A 79 6.23 -7.69 -4.70
C ALA A 79 4.89 -7.34 -4.02
N ALA A 80 4.92 -6.41 -3.06
CA ALA A 80 3.70 -5.97 -2.37
C ALA A 80 2.73 -5.27 -3.33
N ARG A 81 3.23 -4.47 -4.26
CA ARG A 81 2.38 -3.82 -5.27
C ARG A 81 1.74 -4.84 -6.19
N LEU A 82 2.50 -5.85 -6.62
CA LEU A 82 1.97 -6.93 -7.44
C LEU A 82 0.88 -7.70 -6.70
N ALA A 83 1.14 -8.06 -5.44
CA ALA A 83 0.19 -8.79 -4.61
C ALA A 83 -1.09 -7.97 -4.37
N ALA A 84 -0.95 -6.69 -4.05
CA ALA A 84 -2.09 -5.80 -3.83
C ALA A 84 -2.90 -5.61 -5.10
N SER A 85 -2.23 -5.44 -6.25
CA SER A 85 -2.91 -5.30 -7.55
C SER A 85 -3.71 -6.55 -7.89
N ALA A 86 -3.14 -7.74 -7.66
CA ALA A 86 -3.83 -9.01 -7.89
C ALA A 86 -5.02 -9.18 -6.94
N ALA A 87 -4.85 -8.79 -5.66
CA ALA A 87 -5.93 -8.87 -4.66
C ALA A 87 -7.09 -7.95 -5.03
N VAL A 88 -6.82 -6.71 -5.42
CA VAL A 88 -7.85 -5.76 -5.84
C VAL A 88 -8.57 -6.27 -7.08
N ALA A 89 -7.82 -6.80 -8.06
CA ALA A 89 -8.42 -7.39 -9.25
C ALA A 89 -9.36 -8.54 -8.88
N ARG A 90 -8.96 -9.40 -7.94
CA ARG A 90 -9.79 -10.52 -7.47
C ARG A 90 -11.05 -10.03 -6.76
N LEU A 91 -10.95 -8.94 -6.00
CA LEU A 91 -12.11 -8.36 -5.32
C LEU A 91 -13.19 -7.92 -6.29
N HIS A 92 -12.81 -7.48 -7.50
CA HIS A 92 -13.78 -7.08 -8.52
C HIS A 92 -14.63 -8.24 -9.04
N ALA A 93 -14.23 -9.48 -8.77
CA ALA A 93 -15.06 -10.65 -9.07
C ALA A 93 -16.09 -10.93 -7.97
N ASP A 94 -15.99 -10.24 -6.83
CA ASP A 94 -16.90 -10.42 -5.69
C ASP A 94 -18.05 -9.44 -5.78
N GLU A 95 -19.28 -9.94 -5.74
CA GLU A 95 -20.48 -9.11 -5.86
C GLU A 95 -20.63 -8.13 -4.70
N ALA A 96 -20.35 -8.57 -3.48
CA ALA A 96 -20.46 -7.71 -2.30
C ALA A 96 -19.49 -6.53 -2.38
N PHE A 97 -18.26 -6.79 -2.85
CA PHE A 97 -17.27 -5.74 -3.06
C PHE A 97 -17.74 -4.73 -4.10
N ARG A 98 -18.24 -5.20 -5.25
CA ARG A 98 -18.72 -4.31 -6.31
C ARG A 98 -19.87 -3.43 -5.83
N LYS A 99 -20.80 -4.01 -5.07
CA LYS A 99 -21.93 -3.24 -4.49
C LYS A 99 -21.45 -2.16 -3.55
N GLN A 100 -20.49 -2.49 -2.68
CA GLN A 100 -19.94 -1.52 -1.74
C GLN A 100 -19.16 -0.43 -2.46
N LEU A 101 -18.40 -0.79 -3.49
CA LEU A 101 -17.67 0.17 -4.30
C LEU A 101 -18.62 1.15 -5.00
N ASP A 102 -19.72 0.64 -5.55
CA ASP A 102 -20.73 1.49 -6.20
C ASP A 102 -21.35 2.46 -5.20
N LYS A 103 -21.62 2.02 -3.98
CA LYS A 103 -22.13 2.90 -2.92
C LYS A 103 -21.12 4.01 -2.61
N ALA A 104 -19.84 3.65 -2.51
CA ALA A 104 -18.79 4.62 -2.23
C ALA A 104 -18.67 5.65 -3.35
N LYS A 105 -18.76 5.23 -4.60
CA LYS A 105 -18.75 6.13 -5.76
C LYS A 105 -19.92 7.11 -5.72
N LYS A 106 -21.11 6.61 -5.43
CA LYS A 106 -22.32 7.45 -5.36
C LYS A 106 -22.26 8.44 -4.20
N GLU A 107 -21.78 7.99 -3.04
CA GLU A 107 -21.59 8.85 -1.89
C GLU A 107 -20.59 9.97 -2.18
N PHE A 108 -19.46 9.62 -2.77
CA PHE A 108 -18.44 10.61 -3.14
C PHE A 108 -18.97 11.62 -4.14
N ALA A 109 -19.68 11.17 -5.18
CA ALA A 109 -20.27 12.05 -6.18
C ALA A 109 -21.27 13.03 -5.54
N ARG A 110 -22.07 12.54 -4.58
CA ARG A 110 -23.02 13.39 -3.86
C ARG A 110 -22.31 14.44 -3.01
N LEU A 111 -21.28 14.05 -2.27
CA LEU A 111 -20.51 14.96 -1.41
C LEU A 111 -19.75 16.00 -2.23
N LYS A 112 -19.27 15.61 -3.40
CA LYS A 112 -18.52 16.49 -4.28
C LYS A 112 -19.37 17.66 -4.81
N LYS A 113 -20.68 17.47 -4.90
CA LYS A 113 -21.61 18.52 -5.39
C LYS A 113 -21.92 19.57 -4.32
N LYS A 114 -21.55 19.33 -3.09
CA LYS A 114 -21.69 20.30 -2.02
C LYS A 114 -20.46 21.20 -1.99
#